data_b13dbc68c882b948a3ad03e91abe9a7c
#
_entry.id   b13dbc68c882b948a3ad03e91abe9a7c
#
_cell.length_a   1.000
_cell.length_b   1.000
_cell.length_c   1.000
_cell.angle_alpha   90.00
_cell.angle_beta   90.00
_cell.angle_gamma   90.00
#
_symmetry.space_group_name_H-M   'P 1'
#
loop_
_entity.id
_entity.type
_entity.pdbx_description
1 polymer ?
#
loop_
_entity_poly.entity_id
_entity_poly.type
_entity_poly.pdbx_seq_one_letter_code
_entity_poly.pdbx_strand_id
1 'polypeptide(L)'
;MGFQASERVVALNAQLEAFMQEHIYPREHEWEAFTLDQNNRWQVPDWFDVLREKAKAEGLWNLFLPEEYGDWGPGLKNVEIARIFETMSKVNWAQPIFNCNAPDRGNMEVLAKYGTAEQQEQWLKPLLAGDIRSAYAMTEPQVA
;
A
#
# COMPACT_ATOMS: atom_id res chain seq x y z
N MET A 1 18.48 13.25 -18.43
CA MET A 1 17.89 12.07 -17.78
C MET A 1 16.43 12.01 -18.15
N GLY A 2 16.00 11.00 -18.90
CA GLY A 2 14.59 10.86 -19.29
C GLY A 2 13.82 10.15 -18.16
N PHE A 3 12.64 10.68 -17.83
CA PHE A 3 11.65 10.02 -16.95
C PHE A 3 10.88 8.89 -17.67
N GLN A 4 11.54 8.21 -18.60
CA GLN A 4 10.91 7.09 -19.30
C GLN A 4 10.85 5.89 -18.35
N ALA A 5 9.63 5.36 -18.16
CA ALA A 5 9.41 4.16 -17.40
C ALA A 5 10.05 2.95 -18.11
N SER A 6 10.63 2.02 -17.35
CA SER A 6 11.07 0.74 -17.91
C SER A 6 9.87 -0.07 -18.43
N GLU A 7 10.11 -0.98 -19.37
CA GLU A 7 9.06 -1.88 -19.88
C GLU A 7 8.36 -2.64 -18.75
N ARG A 8 9.11 -3.06 -17.75
CA ARG A 8 8.58 -3.71 -16.54
C ARG A 8 7.58 -2.82 -15.80
N VAL A 9 7.90 -1.53 -15.61
CA VAL A 9 7.02 -0.58 -14.91
C VAL A 9 5.80 -0.26 -15.76
N VAL A 10 5.94 -0.16 -17.07
CA VAL A 10 4.82 0.02 -18.00
C VAL A 10 3.84 -1.15 -17.89
N ALA A 11 4.34 -2.39 -17.92
CA ALA A 11 3.52 -3.59 -17.78
C ALA A 11 2.82 -3.66 -16.42
N LEU A 12 3.58 -3.42 -15.31
CA LEU A 12 3.03 -3.43 -13.96
C LEU A 12 1.97 -2.33 -13.77
N ASN A 13 2.20 -1.14 -14.30
CA ASN A 13 1.23 -0.05 -14.21
C ASN A 13 -0.03 -0.32 -15.04
N ALA A 14 0.09 -0.99 -16.18
CA ALA A 14 -1.05 -1.41 -16.97
C ALA A 14 -1.90 -2.47 -16.22
N GLN A 15 -1.25 -3.41 -15.55
CA GLN A 15 -1.93 -4.39 -14.69
C GLN A 15 -2.64 -3.72 -13.52
N LEU A 16 -1.96 -2.78 -12.83
CA LEU A 16 -2.56 -1.99 -11.75
C LEU A 16 -3.77 -1.19 -12.24
N GLU A 17 -3.65 -0.51 -13.39
CA GLU A 17 -4.77 0.26 -13.96
C GLU A 17 -5.96 -0.65 -14.30
N ALA A 18 -5.72 -1.84 -14.84
CA ALA A 18 -6.78 -2.82 -15.09
C ALA A 18 -7.49 -3.23 -13.80
N PHE A 19 -6.73 -3.50 -12.73
CA PHE A 19 -7.29 -3.78 -11.40
C PHE A 19 -8.12 -2.60 -10.87
N MET A 20 -7.62 -1.37 -11.01
CA MET A 20 -8.33 -0.15 -10.61
C MET A 20 -9.67 -0.02 -11.35
N GLN A 21 -9.66 -0.21 -12.67
CA GLN A 21 -10.84 -0.15 -13.53
C GLN A 21 -11.89 -1.21 -13.16
N GLU A 22 -11.46 -2.43 -12.91
CA GLU A 22 -12.38 -3.54 -12.65
C GLU A 22 -12.91 -3.54 -11.22
N HIS A 23 -12.09 -3.15 -10.24
CA HIS A 23 -12.39 -3.42 -8.84
C HIS A 23 -12.50 -2.18 -7.95
N ILE A 24 -11.81 -1.10 -8.26
CA ILE A 24 -11.72 0.08 -7.40
C ILE A 24 -12.72 1.16 -7.85
N TYR A 25 -12.62 1.64 -9.09
CA TYR A 25 -13.48 2.73 -9.56
C TYR A 25 -14.99 2.43 -9.46
N PRO A 26 -15.47 1.19 -9.74
CA PRO A 26 -16.89 0.91 -9.59
C PRO A 26 -17.42 0.99 -8.16
N ARG A 27 -16.53 1.00 -7.15
CA ARG A 27 -16.89 1.01 -5.73
C ARG A 27 -16.78 2.39 -5.05
N GLU A 28 -16.46 3.44 -5.79
CA GLU A 28 -16.29 4.77 -5.20
C GLU A 28 -17.55 5.25 -4.46
N HIS A 29 -18.74 5.12 -5.06
CA HIS A 29 -19.98 5.49 -4.42
C HIS A 29 -20.34 4.62 -3.22
N GLU A 30 -20.03 3.32 -3.28
CA GLU A 30 -20.26 2.41 -2.16
C GLU A 30 -19.33 2.74 -0.98
N TRP A 31 -18.07 3.03 -1.26
CA TRP A 31 -17.09 3.48 -0.26
C TRP A 31 -17.53 4.80 0.37
N GLU A 32 -17.93 5.78 -0.42
CA GLU A 32 -18.40 7.07 0.07
C GLU A 32 -19.60 6.90 1.00
N ALA A 33 -20.62 6.16 0.57
CA ALA A 33 -21.81 5.89 1.39
C ALA A 33 -21.46 5.17 2.70
N PHE A 34 -20.55 4.19 2.65
CA PHE A 34 -20.09 3.46 3.83
C PHE A 34 -19.37 4.36 4.83
N THR A 35 -18.48 5.24 4.37
CA THR A 35 -17.68 6.11 5.24
C THR A 35 -18.45 7.31 5.80
N LEU A 36 -19.54 7.72 5.15
CA LEU A 36 -20.44 8.77 5.66
C LEU A 36 -21.29 8.29 6.83
N ASP A 37 -21.51 6.99 6.98
CA ASP A 37 -22.21 6.44 8.13
C ASP A 37 -21.31 6.43 9.36
N GLN A 38 -21.68 7.20 10.38
CA GLN A 38 -20.93 7.31 11.65
C GLN A 38 -20.77 5.97 12.40
N ASN A 39 -21.66 5.01 12.15
CA ASN A 39 -21.58 3.68 12.74
C ASN A 39 -20.39 2.87 12.16
N ASN A 40 -19.91 3.24 10.98
CA ASN A 40 -18.79 2.56 10.28
C ASN A 40 -17.42 3.21 10.52
N ARG A 41 -17.32 4.19 11.42
CA ARG A 41 -16.13 5.03 11.62
C ARG A 41 -14.79 4.26 11.73
N TRP A 42 -14.82 3.06 12.27
CA TRP A 42 -13.63 2.22 12.52
C TRP A 42 -13.69 0.88 11.77
N GLN A 43 -14.53 0.81 10.76
CA GLN A 43 -14.77 -0.41 9.99
C GLN A 43 -14.35 -0.20 8.53
N VAL A 44 -14.24 -1.29 7.82
CA VAL A 44 -14.10 -1.34 6.36
C VAL A 44 -15.24 -2.19 5.79
N PRO A 45 -15.67 -1.96 4.55
CA PRO A 45 -16.68 -2.81 3.91
C PRO A 45 -16.21 -4.27 3.77
N ASP A 46 -17.14 -5.22 3.79
CA ASP A 46 -16.84 -6.67 3.70
C ASP A 46 -16.01 -7.05 2.47
N TRP A 47 -16.18 -6.33 1.36
CA TRP A 47 -15.42 -6.56 0.14
C TRP A 47 -13.96 -6.07 0.21
N PHE A 48 -13.59 -5.29 1.20
CA PHE A 48 -12.27 -4.65 1.28
C PHE A 48 -11.14 -5.69 1.39
N ASP A 49 -11.28 -6.63 2.30
CA ASP A 49 -10.28 -7.70 2.47
C ASP A 49 -10.27 -8.68 1.29
N VAL A 50 -11.42 -8.89 0.64
CA VAL A 50 -11.50 -9.67 -0.60
C VAL A 50 -10.63 -9.05 -1.70
N LEU A 51 -10.66 -7.72 -1.84
CA LEU A 51 -9.82 -7.00 -2.81
C LEU A 51 -8.33 -7.06 -2.45
N ARG A 52 -7.99 -7.01 -1.16
CA ARG A 52 -6.61 -7.17 -0.69
C ARG A 52 -6.04 -8.54 -1.07
N GLU A 53 -6.78 -9.61 -0.81
CA GLU A 53 -6.36 -10.95 -1.20
C GLU A 53 -6.23 -11.10 -2.72
N LYS A 54 -7.11 -10.47 -3.48
CA LYS A 54 -7.02 -10.44 -4.93
C LYS A 54 -5.77 -9.68 -5.41
N ALA A 55 -5.49 -8.53 -4.83
CA ALA A 55 -4.27 -7.76 -5.13
C ALA A 55 -2.99 -8.56 -4.83
N LYS A 56 -2.96 -9.32 -3.72
CA LYS A 56 -1.87 -10.25 -3.42
C LYS A 56 -1.71 -11.32 -4.49
N ALA A 57 -2.81 -11.98 -4.87
CA ALA A 57 -2.81 -13.05 -5.87
C ALA A 57 -2.32 -12.57 -7.24
N GLU A 58 -2.58 -11.32 -7.58
CA GLU A 58 -2.15 -10.68 -8.83
C GLU A 58 -0.74 -10.04 -8.75
N GLY A 59 -0.03 -10.16 -7.62
CA GLY A 59 1.31 -9.58 -7.45
C GLY A 59 1.31 -8.06 -7.34
N LEU A 60 0.18 -7.45 -6.99
CA LEU A 60 0.01 -6.00 -6.79
C LEU A 60 0.11 -5.61 -5.30
N TRP A 61 0.96 -6.28 -4.55
CA TRP A 61 1.10 -6.12 -3.10
C TRP A 61 2.46 -5.54 -2.73
N ASN A 62 2.52 -4.63 -1.76
CA ASN A 62 3.77 -4.01 -1.26
C ASN A 62 4.61 -3.32 -2.35
N LEU A 63 4.02 -2.69 -3.34
CA LEU A 63 4.70 -2.09 -4.49
C LEU A 63 5.53 -0.83 -4.13
N PHE A 64 5.78 -0.58 -2.86
CA PHE A 64 6.44 0.63 -2.38
C PHE A 64 7.89 0.44 -1.95
N LEU A 65 8.30 -0.80 -1.60
CA LEU A 65 9.68 -1.04 -1.12
C LEU A 65 10.67 -0.97 -2.29
N PRO A 66 11.66 -0.06 -2.21
CA PRO A 66 12.69 0.07 -3.23
C PRO A 66 13.61 -1.16 -3.32
N GLU A 67 14.32 -1.27 -4.44
CA GLU A 67 15.28 -2.35 -4.70
C GLU A 67 16.37 -2.50 -3.61
N GLU A 68 16.71 -1.40 -2.93
CA GLU A 68 17.74 -1.38 -1.87
C GLU A 68 17.35 -2.20 -0.62
N TYR A 69 16.08 -2.55 -0.47
CA TYR A 69 15.60 -3.39 0.63
C TYR A 69 15.57 -4.89 0.29
N GLY A 70 16.19 -5.28 -0.84
CA GLY A 70 16.35 -6.68 -1.21
C GLY A 70 15.02 -7.40 -1.44
N ASP A 71 14.90 -8.60 -0.86
CA ASP A 71 13.76 -9.50 -1.10
C ASP A 71 12.44 -9.06 -0.44
N TRP A 72 12.43 -7.96 0.31
CA TRP A 72 11.23 -7.46 0.98
C TRP A 72 10.24 -6.75 0.04
N GLY A 73 10.69 -6.32 -1.13
CA GLY A 73 9.89 -5.54 -2.06
C GLY A 73 9.99 -6.00 -3.51
N PRO A 74 9.30 -5.29 -4.41
CA PRO A 74 9.26 -5.65 -5.83
C PRO A 74 10.57 -5.33 -6.58
N GLY A 75 11.57 -4.73 -5.91
CA GLY A 75 12.83 -4.33 -6.54
C GLY A 75 12.66 -3.20 -7.58
N LEU A 76 11.81 -2.24 -7.29
CA LEU A 76 11.62 -1.04 -8.12
C LEU A 76 12.50 0.12 -7.63
N LYS A 77 12.89 1.00 -8.53
CA LYS A 77 13.54 2.27 -8.18
C LYS A 77 12.49 3.28 -7.68
N ASN A 78 12.90 4.24 -6.85
CA ASN A 78 12.00 5.26 -6.34
C ASN A 78 11.24 6.04 -7.44
N VAL A 79 11.90 6.31 -8.57
CA VAL A 79 11.25 6.96 -9.74
C VAL A 79 10.18 6.07 -10.39
N GLU A 80 10.36 4.76 -10.33
CA GLU A 80 9.42 3.76 -10.84
C GLU A 80 8.23 3.60 -9.90
N ILE A 81 8.49 3.58 -8.59
CA ILE A 81 7.47 3.57 -7.53
C ILE A 81 6.56 4.80 -7.65
N ALA A 82 7.13 5.98 -7.91
CA ALA A 82 6.34 7.20 -8.10
C ALA A 82 5.28 7.06 -9.21
N ARG A 83 5.61 6.37 -10.30
CA ARG A 83 4.69 6.08 -11.41
C ARG A 83 3.51 5.20 -10.97
N ILE A 84 3.81 4.16 -10.18
CA ILE A 84 2.80 3.24 -9.64
C ILE A 84 1.87 3.99 -8.68
N PHE A 85 2.43 4.84 -7.83
CA PHE A 85 1.65 5.64 -6.89
C PHE A 85 0.77 6.70 -7.58
N GLU A 86 1.19 7.26 -8.70
CA GLU A 86 0.34 8.14 -9.51
C GLU A 86 -0.98 7.45 -9.90
N THR A 87 -0.93 6.18 -10.30
CA THR A 87 -2.12 5.40 -10.62
C THR A 87 -2.96 5.08 -9.37
N MET A 88 -2.34 4.58 -8.29
CA MET A 88 -3.05 4.28 -7.04
C MET A 88 -3.73 5.50 -6.44
N SER A 89 -3.12 6.67 -6.54
CA SER A 89 -3.59 7.90 -5.89
C SER A 89 -4.76 8.57 -6.61
N LYS A 90 -5.21 8.04 -7.74
CA LYS A 90 -6.45 8.49 -8.39
C LYS A 90 -7.67 8.28 -7.49
N VAL A 91 -7.61 7.30 -6.60
CA VAL A 91 -8.63 7.02 -5.59
C VAL A 91 -7.99 7.02 -4.20
N ASN A 92 -8.49 7.84 -3.30
CA ASN A 92 -7.87 8.08 -1.99
C ASN A 92 -7.82 6.86 -1.06
N TRP A 93 -8.70 5.89 -1.24
CA TRP A 93 -8.77 4.67 -0.45
C TRP A 93 -8.15 3.43 -1.13
N ALA A 94 -7.56 3.58 -2.32
CA ALA A 94 -6.99 2.45 -3.05
C ALA A 94 -5.67 1.93 -2.44
N GLN A 95 -4.82 2.81 -1.91
CA GLN A 95 -3.50 2.42 -1.39
C GLN A 95 -3.55 1.30 -0.33
N PRO A 96 -4.48 1.28 0.64
CA PRO A 96 -4.61 0.18 1.58
C PRO A 96 -4.93 -1.19 0.96
N ILE A 97 -5.60 -1.22 -0.20
CA ILE A 97 -5.88 -2.47 -0.94
C ILE A 97 -4.58 -3.15 -1.37
N PHE A 98 -3.55 -2.36 -1.66
CA PHE A 98 -2.23 -2.82 -2.12
C PHE A 98 -1.17 -2.85 -1.00
N ASN A 99 -1.58 -2.64 0.27
CA ASN A 99 -0.70 -2.48 1.43
C ASN A 99 0.36 -1.38 1.26
N CYS A 100 0.00 -0.30 0.59
CA CYS A 100 0.90 0.79 0.23
C CYS A 100 0.56 2.12 0.94
N ASN A 101 -0.29 2.08 1.97
CA ASN A 101 -0.76 3.27 2.67
C ASN A 101 0.13 3.67 3.86
N ALA A 102 0.06 4.92 4.23
CA ALA A 102 0.58 5.40 5.51
C ALA A 102 -0.40 5.04 6.66
N PRO A 103 0.09 4.79 7.90
CA PRO A 103 1.51 4.85 8.33
C PRO A 103 2.31 3.57 8.05
N ASP A 104 1.64 2.47 7.69
CA ASP A 104 2.23 1.13 7.60
C ASP A 104 3.45 1.12 6.67
N ARG A 105 3.34 1.75 5.49
CA ARG A 105 4.44 1.85 4.53
C ARG A 105 5.72 2.42 5.14
N GLY A 106 5.63 3.58 5.80
CA GLY A 106 6.79 4.22 6.42
C GLY A 106 7.38 3.38 7.54
N ASN A 107 6.54 2.75 8.36
CA ASN A 107 6.99 1.88 9.44
C ASN A 107 7.65 0.60 8.91
N MET A 108 7.15 0.02 7.82
CA MET A 108 7.79 -1.11 7.15
C MET A 108 9.16 -0.73 6.56
N GLU A 109 9.29 0.45 5.95
CA GLU A 109 10.58 0.97 5.46
C GLU A 109 11.59 1.13 6.61
N VAL A 110 11.17 1.68 7.74
CA VAL A 110 12.02 1.83 8.94
C VAL A 110 12.47 0.48 9.47
N LEU A 111 11.54 -0.48 9.62
CA LEU A 111 11.86 -1.82 10.10
C LEU A 111 12.77 -2.59 9.13
N ALA A 112 12.54 -2.46 7.82
CA ALA A 112 13.39 -3.09 6.81
C ALA A 112 14.82 -2.56 6.84
N LYS A 113 15.00 -1.25 7.08
CA LYS A 113 16.30 -0.60 7.06
C LYS A 113 17.07 -0.69 8.38
N TYR A 114 16.37 -0.56 9.50
CA TYR A 114 16.99 -0.37 10.81
C TYR A 114 16.58 -1.41 11.85
N GLY A 115 15.59 -2.24 11.56
CA GLY A 115 15.14 -3.28 12.47
C GLY A 115 16.17 -4.38 12.67
N THR A 116 16.27 -4.91 13.90
CA THR A 116 17.02 -6.15 14.17
C THR A 116 16.32 -7.34 13.51
N ALA A 117 17.00 -8.47 13.39
CA ALA A 117 16.39 -9.69 12.85
C ALA A 117 15.11 -10.10 13.64
N GLU A 118 15.14 -9.96 14.97
CA GLU A 118 13.98 -10.24 15.81
C GLU A 118 12.83 -9.27 15.56
N GLN A 119 13.12 -7.98 15.38
CA GLN A 119 12.10 -6.96 15.07
C GLN A 119 11.51 -7.17 13.67
N GLN A 120 12.33 -7.54 12.70
CA GLN A 120 11.87 -7.86 11.36
C GLN A 120 10.97 -9.11 11.37
N GLU A 121 11.34 -10.14 12.13
CA GLU A 121 10.51 -11.33 12.26
C GLU A 121 9.19 -11.03 12.95
N GLN A 122 9.23 -10.29 14.07
CA GLN A 122 8.09 -10.04 14.92
C GLN A 122 7.10 -9.01 14.31
N TRP A 123 7.62 -7.99 13.59
CA TRP A 123 6.81 -6.86 13.17
C TRP A 123 6.79 -6.64 11.66
N LEU A 124 7.95 -6.70 10.98
CA LEU A 124 8.02 -6.42 9.55
C LEU A 124 7.28 -7.47 8.73
N LYS A 125 7.54 -8.74 8.98
CA LYS A 125 6.89 -9.83 8.22
C LYS A 125 5.36 -9.81 8.34
N PRO A 126 4.76 -9.70 9.54
CA PRO A 126 3.31 -9.58 9.67
C PRO A 126 2.74 -8.30 9.03
N LEU A 127 3.48 -7.18 9.07
CA LEU A 127 3.06 -5.95 8.37
C LEU A 127 3.08 -6.14 6.85
N LEU A 128 4.14 -6.75 6.31
CA LEU A 128 4.25 -7.06 4.88
C LEU A 128 3.19 -8.08 4.42
N ALA A 129 2.83 -9.02 5.27
CA ALA A 129 1.73 -9.95 5.01
C ALA A 129 0.35 -9.26 5.09
N GLY A 130 0.27 -8.13 5.78
CA GLY A 130 -0.98 -7.40 6.03
C GLY A 130 -1.81 -8.00 7.17
N ASP A 131 -1.20 -8.84 8.02
CA ASP A 131 -1.84 -9.49 9.16
C ASP A 131 -2.03 -8.54 10.34
N ILE A 132 -1.15 -7.54 10.46
CA ILE A 132 -1.23 -6.49 11.46
C ILE A 132 -1.16 -5.10 10.80
N ARG A 133 -1.52 -4.10 11.59
CA ARG A 133 -1.44 -2.69 11.22
C ARG A 133 -0.56 -1.96 12.23
N SER A 134 -0.03 -0.83 11.81
CA SER A 134 0.79 0.03 12.65
C SER A 134 0.15 1.41 12.84
N ALA A 135 0.69 2.17 13.80
CA ALA A 135 0.28 3.53 14.07
C ALA A 135 1.50 4.45 14.21
N TYR A 136 1.28 5.73 14.01
CA TYR A 136 2.28 6.78 14.19
C TYR A 136 1.88 7.66 15.37
N ALA A 137 2.63 7.61 16.45
CA ALA A 137 2.45 8.48 17.62
C ALA A 137 3.40 9.68 17.50
N MET A 138 3.09 10.64 16.59
CA MET A 138 4.01 11.70 16.23
C MET A 138 3.94 12.91 17.14
N THR A 139 2.75 13.32 17.55
CA THR A 139 2.55 14.53 18.36
C THR A 139 2.46 14.17 19.84
N GLU A 140 3.32 14.76 20.65
CA GLU A 140 3.30 14.64 22.10
C GLU A 140 2.52 15.80 22.74
N PRO A 141 1.92 15.62 23.96
CA PRO A 141 1.11 16.65 24.60
C PRO A 141 1.84 17.98 24.84
N GLN A 142 3.17 17.95 25.01
CA GLN A 142 4.00 19.10 25.31
C GLN A 142 4.67 19.71 24.07
N VAL A 143 4.57 19.07 22.92
CA VAL A 143 5.24 19.46 21.69
C VAL A 143 4.24 19.42 20.55
N ALA A 144 3.82 20.59 20.10
CA ALA A 144 2.92 20.74 18.97
C ALA A 144 3.66 21.23 17.72
#